data_e0f109c603c6608020679698256dd1c2
#
_entry.id   e0f109c603c6608020679698256dd1c2
#
_cell.length_a   1.000
_cell.length_b   1.000
_cell.length_c   1.000
_cell.angle_alpha   90.00
_cell.angle_beta   90.00
_cell.angle_gamma   90.00
#
_symmetry.space_group_name_H-M   'P 1'
#
loop_
_entity.id
_entity.type
_entity.pdbx_description
1 polymer ?
#
loop_
_entity_poly.entity_id
_entity_poly.type
_entity_poly.pdbx_seq_one_letter_code
_entity_poly.pdbx_strand_id
1 'polypeptide(L)'
;VGRAGAIAVARQCARTIGAMCLVVALLPGVRPAEAALFDTDAELGLTLELPLGRLLSDKEQREEFPATLSYAQADGSKLTLPIEVRVRGHTRAQLCDLPPLRVDLKPKRAAGTLFESRTELKLVTQCKASTRYRDYLLLEHKIYQAYNLVTPLSFRTRLLSVTYLDTDGRVRGFTQPAFLIEDLAEVAARLDMERVRRPTLAPTEMDSAQQNLLEIFQFMIGNTDWSALLPSDGEDTCCHNARVLAPREPAAGLVMIPYDFDQAGLIDADYAAVSPAVGGTSVRDRVYRGRCENNPRVEASLQRFRELRPAMESLFEDARLGKAAARSAYFYLRDFYQLTASERWVRRLIYEGCLGR
;
A
#
# COMPACT_ATOMS: atom_id res chain seq x y z
N VAL A 1 -4.15 -40.86 -73.49
CA VAL A 1 -5.23 -40.83 -74.48
C VAL A 1 -6.15 -39.68 -74.04
N GLY A 2 -6.14 -38.58 -74.57
CA GLY A 2 -6.67 -37.78 -75.65
C GLY A 2 -7.02 -36.39 -75.02
N ARG A 3 -6.35 -35.41 -75.33
CA ARG A 3 -6.44 -34.31 -76.33
C ARG A 3 -7.75 -33.52 -76.34
N ALA A 4 -7.51 -32.22 -76.17
CA ALA A 4 -7.97 -31.07 -76.98
C ALA A 4 -9.36 -30.50 -76.55
N GLY A 5 -9.56 -29.27 -76.49
CA GLY A 5 -9.34 -28.18 -77.36
C GLY A 5 -9.81 -26.82 -76.78
N ALA A 6 -9.11 -25.83 -77.18
CA ALA A 6 -9.40 -24.43 -76.99
C ALA A 6 -10.68 -23.98 -77.72
N ILE A 7 -11.32 -22.90 -77.27
CA ILE A 7 -11.73 -21.74 -78.10
C ILE A 7 -12.05 -20.55 -77.23
N ALA A 8 -11.43 -19.45 -77.54
CA ALA A 8 -11.66 -18.11 -76.99
C ALA A 8 -12.94 -17.50 -77.60
N VAL A 9 -13.70 -16.74 -76.77
CA VAL A 9 -14.54 -15.66 -77.29
C VAL A 9 -14.46 -14.47 -76.33
N ALA A 10 -13.84 -13.40 -76.77
CA ALA A 10 -13.93 -12.10 -76.20
C ALA A 10 -15.26 -11.45 -76.59
N ARG A 11 -15.89 -10.71 -75.69
CA ARG A 11 -16.75 -9.54 -75.95
C ARG A 11 -17.06 -8.81 -74.61
N GLN A 12 -16.43 -7.65 -74.47
CA GLN A 12 -17.02 -6.33 -74.33
C GLN A 12 -18.42 -6.31 -73.58
N CYS A 13 -18.50 -5.64 -72.44
CA CYS A 13 -19.18 -4.36 -72.32
C CYS A 13 -19.36 -3.84 -70.90
N ALA A 14 -19.17 -2.58 -70.80
CA ALA A 14 -19.90 -1.60 -69.98
C ALA A 14 -19.51 -1.40 -68.52
N ARG A 15 -18.92 -0.25 -68.36
CA ARG A 15 -18.78 0.59 -67.15
C ARG A 15 -20.11 0.78 -66.45
N THR A 16 -20.15 0.42 -65.17
CA THR A 16 -21.01 1.08 -64.17
C THR A 16 -20.17 1.37 -62.95
N ILE A 17 -19.87 2.64 -62.77
CA ILE A 17 -19.23 3.19 -61.57
C ILE A 17 -20.30 3.20 -60.46
N GLY A 18 -20.34 2.17 -59.65
CA GLY A 18 -21.09 2.16 -58.39
C GLY A 18 -20.27 2.85 -57.30
N ALA A 19 -20.65 4.06 -56.93
CA ALA A 19 -20.13 4.74 -55.75
C ALA A 19 -20.46 3.90 -54.53
N MET A 20 -19.46 3.18 -54.00
CA MET A 20 -19.54 2.48 -52.72
C MET A 20 -19.31 3.53 -51.63
N CYS A 21 -20.40 4.07 -51.07
CA CYS A 21 -20.34 4.88 -49.86
C CYS A 21 -19.77 4.03 -48.73
N LEU A 22 -18.48 4.26 -48.39
CA LEU A 22 -17.86 3.73 -47.17
C LEU A 22 -18.55 4.39 -46.00
N VAL A 23 -19.58 3.75 -45.42
CA VAL A 23 -20.09 4.12 -44.10
C VAL A 23 -19.02 3.69 -43.11
N VAL A 24 -18.14 4.61 -42.73
CA VAL A 24 -17.27 4.48 -41.57
C VAL A 24 -18.19 4.54 -40.35
N ALA A 25 -18.63 3.35 -39.90
CA ALA A 25 -19.26 3.22 -38.61
C ALA A 25 -18.18 3.64 -37.57
N LEU A 26 -18.33 4.84 -37.03
CA LEU A 26 -17.64 5.25 -35.82
C LEU A 26 -18.09 4.30 -34.69
N LEU A 27 -17.35 3.21 -34.50
CA LEU A 27 -17.47 2.41 -33.30
C LEU A 27 -17.21 3.37 -32.11
N PRO A 28 -18.11 3.42 -31.11
CA PRO A 28 -17.83 4.18 -29.91
C PRO A 28 -16.47 3.69 -29.38
N GLY A 29 -15.51 4.60 -29.31
CA GLY A 29 -14.15 4.30 -28.83
C GLY A 29 -14.28 3.62 -27.48
N VAL A 30 -13.85 2.37 -27.39
CA VAL A 30 -13.64 1.68 -26.11
C VAL A 30 -12.58 2.52 -25.40
N ARG A 31 -13.01 3.34 -24.43
CA ARG A 31 -12.08 4.03 -23.56
C ARG A 31 -11.22 2.95 -22.91
N PRO A 32 -9.89 3.04 -22.98
CA PRO A 32 -9.06 2.13 -22.21
C PRO A 32 -9.53 2.20 -20.75
N ALA A 33 -9.87 1.07 -20.17
CA ALA A 33 -10.23 1.00 -18.77
C ALA A 33 -9.08 1.66 -17.99
N GLU A 34 -9.38 2.75 -17.29
CA GLU A 34 -8.38 3.40 -16.42
C GLU A 34 -7.93 2.35 -15.41
N ALA A 35 -6.62 2.11 -15.31
CA ALA A 35 -6.10 1.13 -14.36
C ALA A 35 -6.63 1.47 -12.96
N ALA A 36 -7.07 0.45 -12.22
CA ALA A 36 -7.60 0.68 -10.88
C ALA A 36 -6.57 1.39 -10.00
N LEU A 37 -7.03 2.17 -9.03
CA LEU A 37 -6.20 3.08 -8.21
C LEU A 37 -4.91 2.44 -7.69
N PHE A 38 -4.95 1.16 -7.32
CA PHE A 38 -3.84 0.42 -6.72
C PHE A 38 -3.18 -0.61 -7.65
N ASP A 39 -3.50 -0.61 -8.96
CA ASP A 39 -2.95 -1.59 -9.92
C ASP A 39 -1.66 -1.12 -10.60
N THR A 40 -1.15 0.06 -10.24
CA THR A 40 0.06 0.63 -10.81
C THR A 40 0.87 1.39 -9.75
N ASP A 41 2.20 1.34 -9.88
CA ASP A 41 3.14 2.05 -9.02
C ASP A 41 3.45 3.49 -9.53
N ALA A 42 2.86 3.90 -10.66
CA ALA A 42 3.08 5.24 -11.19
C ALA A 42 2.53 6.29 -10.20
N GLU A 43 3.33 7.32 -9.91
CA GLU A 43 2.92 8.42 -9.05
C GLU A 43 1.71 9.15 -9.63
N LEU A 44 0.71 9.44 -8.78
CA LEU A 44 -0.51 10.13 -9.16
C LEU A 44 -0.48 11.57 -8.62
N GLY A 45 -0.63 12.57 -9.52
CA GLY A 45 -0.81 13.96 -9.12
C GLY A 45 -2.23 14.23 -8.63
N LEU A 46 -2.37 14.77 -7.41
CA LEU A 46 -3.64 15.22 -6.85
C LEU A 46 -3.55 16.67 -6.43
N THR A 47 -4.68 17.38 -6.50
CA THR A 47 -4.87 18.69 -5.84
C THR A 47 -5.98 18.57 -4.82
N LEU A 48 -5.72 18.97 -3.59
CA LEU A 48 -6.69 19.09 -2.51
C LEU A 48 -6.90 20.58 -2.19
N GLU A 49 -8.12 21.08 -2.41
CA GLU A 49 -8.54 22.42 -2.03
C GLU A 49 -9.45 22.31 -0.79
N LEU A 50 -8.99 22.82 0.35
CA LEU A 50 -9.63 22.62 1.66
C LEU A 50 -9.31 23.81 2.58
N PRO A 51 -10.08 24.07 3.64
CA PRO A 51 -9.75 25.09 4.65
C PRO A 51 -8.59 24.61 5.52
N LEU A 52 -7.39 24.52 4.92
CA LEU A 52 -6.20 23.90 5.49
C LEU A 52 -5.78 24.56 6.80
N GLY A 53 -5.84 25.88 6.86
CA GLY A 53 -5.50 26.62 8.08
C GLY A 53 -6.38 26.24 9.28
N ARG A 54 -7.69 26.01 9.08
CA ARG A 54 -8.60 25.52 10.12
C ARG A 54 -8.31 24.08 10.49
N LEU A 55 -8.19 23.19 9.50
CA LEU A 55 -7.88 21.79 9.74
C LEU A 55 -6.59 21.61 10.57
N LEU A 56 -5.56 22.41 10.29
CA LEU A 56 -4.30 22.35 11.03
C LEU A 56 -4.35 22.96 12.42
N SER A 57 -5.27 23.91 12.67
CA SER A 57 -5.47 24.51 14.01
C SER A 57 -6.30 23.62 14.94
N ASP A 58 -7.06 22.67 14.38
CA ASP A 58 -8.02 21.84 15.15
C ASP A 58 -7.80 20.33 14.95
N LYS A 59 -6.53 19.91 15.02
CA LYS A 59 -6.13 18.52 14.79
C LYS A 59 -6.76 17.51 15.76
N GLU A 60 -7.05 17.92 16.98
CA GLU A 60 -7.53 17.05 18.05
C GLU A 60 -9.03 16.73 17.93
N GLN A 61 -9.83 17.69 17.52
CA GLN A 61 -11.29 17.52 17.42
C GLN A 61 -11.71 16.67 16.21
N ARG A 62 -10.81 16.53 15.23
CA ARG A 62 -11.04 15.73 14.00
C ARG A 62 -12.32 16.12 13.27
N GLU A 63 -12.61 17.42 13.26
CA GLU A 63 -13.73 17.98 12.52
C GLU A 63 -13.61 17.64 11.03
N GLU A 64 -14.76 17.38 10.39
CA GLU A 64 -14.86 17.15 8.95
C GLU A 64 -15.03 18.48 8.22
N PHE A 65 -14.18 18.72 7.23
CA PHE A 65 -14.21 19.93 6.43
C PHE A 65 -14.59 19.61 4.98
N PRO A 66 -15.50 20.39 4.39
CA PRO A 66 -15.76 20.30 2.95
C PRO A 66 -14.53 20.71 2.16
N ALA A 67 -14.25 19.93 1.12
CA ALA A 67 -13.06 20.10 0.29
C ALA A 67 -13.33 19.63 -1.15
N THR A 68 -12.38 19.86 -2.05
CA THR A 68 -12.37 19.27 -3.38
C THR A 68 -11.09 18.52 -3.65
N LEU A 69 -11.21 17.39 -4.37
CA LEU A 69 -10.10 16.60 -4.88
C LEU A 69 -10.10 16.70 -6.40
N SER A 70 -8.99 17.07 -6.99
CA SER A 70 -8.83 17.12 -8.44
C SER A 70 -7.64 16.31 -8.91
N TYR A 71 -7.75 15.70 -10.09
CA TYR A 71 -6.63 15.00 -10.76
C TYR A 71 -6.79 15.06 -12.29
N ALA A 72 -5.70 14.80 -13.02
CA ALA A 72 -5.72 14.65 -14.47
C ALA A 72 -6.14 13.23 -14.85
N GLN A 73 -7.15 13.10 -15.70
CA GLN A 73 -7.56 11.83 -16.30
C GLN A 73 -6.58 11.41 -17.41
N ALA A 74 -6.70 10.17 -17.90
CA ALA A 74 -5.83 9.64 -18.95
C ALA A 74 -5.90 10.45 -20.26
N ASP A 75 -7.03 11.12 -20.53
CA ASP A 75 -7.20 12.01 -21.70
C ASP A 75 -6.67 13.45 -21.47
N GLY A 76 -6.06 13.69 -20.31
CA GLY A 76 -5.53 15.01 -19.93
C GLY A 76 -6.58 15.98 -19.37
N SER A 77 -7.86 15.62 -19.36
CA SER A 77 -8.89 16.46 -18.75
C SER A 77 -8.77 16.45 -17.21
N LYS A 78 -9.08 17.60 -16.58
CA LYS A 78 -9.12 17.70 -15.12
C LYS A 78 -10.48 17.23 -14.62
N LEU A 79 -10.49 16.26 -13.71
CA LEU A 79 -11.68 15.85 -12.99
C LEU A 79 -11.62 16.40 -11.56
N THR A 80 -12.76 16.89 -11.06
CA THR A 80 -12.90 17.44 -9.71
C THR A 80 -14.07 16.78 -8.99
N LEU A 81 -13.81 16.31 -7.76
CA LEU A 81 -14.78 15.63 -6.88
C LEU A 81 -14.98 16.44 -5.60
N PRO A 82 -16.22 16.70 -5.17
CA PRO A 82 -16.48 17.18 -3.83
C PRO A 82 -16.23 16.05 -2.82
N ILE A 83 -15.49 16.35 -1.77
CA ILE A 83 -15.07 15.43 -0.71
C ILE A 83 -15.27 16.08 0.66
N GLU A 84 -15.11 15.28 1.71
CA GLU A 84 -14.94 15.75 3.07
C GLU A 84 -13.58 15.25 3.58
N VAL A 85 -12.88 16.07 4.36
CA VAL A 85 -11.53 15.76 4.85
C VAL A 85 -11.44 15.99 6.34
N ARG A 86 -10.82 15.06 7.05
CA ARG A 86 -10.52 15.20 8.49
C ARG A 86 -9.17 14.60 8.84
N VAL A 87 -8.62 15.03 9.97
CA VAL A 87 -7.39 14.46 10.53
C VAL A 87 -7.64 13.02 11.00
N ARG A 88 -6.64 12.14 10.77
CA ARG A 88 -6.65 10.75 11.25
C ARG A 88 -5.35 10.40 11.98
N GLY A 89 -5.36 9.25 12.67
CA GLY A 89 -4.22 8.74 13.45
C GLY A 89 -4.21 9.27 14.88
N HIS A 90 -3.29 8.77 15.68
CA HIS A 90 -3.09 9.20 17.09
C HIS A 90 -1.81 10.00 17.22
N THR A 91 -0.66 9.35 17.23
CA THR A 91 0.65 9.97 17.42
C THR A 91 0.97 11.00 16.34
N ARG A 92 0.80 10.63 15.07
CA ARG A 92 1.08 11.54 13.94
C ARG A 92 0.08 12.71 13.85
N ALA A 93 -1.13 12.58 14.39
CA ALA A 93 -2.08 13.70 14.44
C ALA A 93 -1.54 14.87 15.30
N GLN A 94 -0.86 14.56 16.38
CA GLN A 94 -0.27 15.56 17.29
C GLN A 94 1.13 16.00 16.83
N LEU A 95 1.96 15.07 16.40
CA LEU A 95 3.37 15.27 16.07
C LEU A 95 3.59 16.03 14.76
N CYS A 96 2.77 15.79 13.74
CA CYS A 96 3.01 16.26 12.38
C CYS A 96 2.50 17.69 12.17
N ASP A 97 3.26 18.50 11.41
CA ASP A 97 2.78 19.79 10.92
C ASP A 97 1.61 19.56 9.94
N LEU A 98 1.74 18.58 9.06
CA LEU A 98 0.67 18.05 8.22
C LEU A 98 0.33 16.60 8.64
N PRO A 99 -0.73 16.40 9.43
CA PRO A 99 -1.11 15.08 9.91
C PRO A 99 -1.69 14.21 8.77
N PRO A 100 -1.69 12.87 8.92
CA PRO A 100 -2.42 12.00 8.00
C PRO A 100 -3.90 12.38 7.93
N LEU A 101 -4.48 12.22 6.74
CA LEU A 101 -5.86 12.63 6.48
C LEU A 101 -6.73 11.42 6.13
N ARG A 102 -7.99 11.50 6.49
CA ARG A 102 -9.06 10.72 5.91
C ARG A 102 -9.81 11.60 4.93
N VAL A 103 -10.03 11.07 3.74
CA VAL A 103 -10.80 11.71 2.68
C VAL A 103 -12.06 10.88 2.47
N ASP A 104 -13.22 11.46 2.75
CA ASP A 104 -14.51 10.82 2.59
C ASP A 104 -15.11 11.19 1.23
N LEU A 105 -15.52 10.17 0.48
CA LEU A 105 -16.03 10.26 -0.88
C LEU A 105 -17.55 9.94 -0.91
N LYS A 106 -18.28 10.62 -1.78
CA LYS A 106 -19.66 10.26 -2.07
C LYS A 106 -19.71 9.29 -3.25
N PRO A 107 -20.07 7.99 -3.07
CA PRO A 107 -19.96 6.97 -4.13
C PRO A 107 -20.64 7.38 -5.45
N LYS A 108 -21.80 8.05 -5.39
CA LYS A 108 -22.50 8.54 -6.58
C LYS A 108 -21.69 9.59 -7.37
N ARG A 109 -20.81 10.35 -6.70
CA ARG A 109 -19.95 11.34 -7.33
C ARG A 109 -18.65 10.75 -7.85
N ALA A 110 -18.19 9.67 -7.21
CA ALA A 110 -17.00 8.94 -7.60
C ALA A 110 -17.24 7.91 -8.72
N ALA A 111 -18.50 7.64 -9.09
CA ALA A 111 -18.84 6.69 -10.14
C ALA A 111 -18.22 7.08 -11.50
N GLY A 112 -17.62 6.11 -12.19
CA GLY A 112 -16.90 6.31 -13.46
C GLY A 112 -15.57 7.05 -13.33
N THR A 113 -15.01 7.21 -12.13
CA THR A 113 -13.72 7.84 -11.88
C THR A 113 -12.71 6.83 -11.33
N LEU A 114 -11.46 7.25 -11.20
CA LEU A 114 -10.40 6.45 -10.55
C LEU A 114 -10.76 6.02 -9.10
N PHE A 115 -11.68 6.74 -8.48
CA PHE A 115 -12.12 6.50 -7.10
C PHE A 115 -13.48 5.77 -7.02
N GLU A 116 -13.93 5.17 -8.10
CA GLU A 116 -15.20 4.44 -8.16
C GLU A 116 -15.31 3.40 -7.04
N SER A 117 -16.53 3.26 -6.50
CA SER A 117 -16.88 2.31 -5.41
C SER A 117 -16.24 2.60 -4.05
N ARG A 118 -15.46 3.67 -3.91
CA ARG A 118 -14.82 4.03 -2.64
C ARG A 118 -15.66 5.02 -1.86
N THR A 119 -15.70 4.81 -0.55
CA THR A 119 -16.35 5.74 0.39
C THR A 119 -15.33 6.54 1.18
N GLU A 120 -14.10 6.02 1.34
CA GLU A 120 -13.02 6.67 2.07
C GLU A 120 -11.65 6.37 1.46
N LEU A 121 -10.72 7.30 1.64
CA LEU A 121 -9.31 7.12 1.34
C LEU A 121 -8.48 7.42 2.58
N LYS A 122 -7.49 6.59 2.86
CA LYS A 122 -6.51 6.79 3.92
C LYS A 122 -5.26 7.41 3.32
N LEU A 123 -5.10 8.71 3.50
CA LEU A 123 -3.97 9.48 2.98
C LEU A 123 -2.89 9.62 4.06
N VAL A 124 -1.73 9.03 3.81
CA VAL A 124 -0.52 9.22 4.61
C VAL A 124 0.25 10.39 4.01
N THR A 125 0.43 11.45 4.79
CA THR A 125 1.04 12.71 4.38
C THR A 125 2.51 12.77 4.82
N GLN A 126 3.29 13.63 4.19
CA GLN A 126 4.61 13.97 4.69
C GLN A 126 4.47 14.80 5.98
N CYS A 127 4.89 14.23 7.10
CA CYS A 127 4.64 14.76 8.45
C CYS A 127 5.18 16.19 8.67
N LYS A 128 6.41 16.49 8.22
CA LYS A 128 7.04 17.82 8.29
C LYS A 128 7.72 18.16 6.98
N ALA A 129 7.81 19.46 6.67
CA ALA A 129 8.35 19.97 5.40
C ALA A 129 9.90 19.89 5.35
N SER A 130 10.47 18.67 5.45
CA SER A 130 11.91 18.45 5.29
C SER A 130 12.21 17.21 4.48
N THR A 131 13.40 17.13 3.90
CA THR A 131 13.85 15.97 3.12
C THR A 131 13.88 14.70 3.95
N ARG A 132 14.22 14.79 5.25
CA ARG A 132 14.20 13.66 6.18
C ARG A 132 12.80 13.03 6.29
N TYR A 133 11.77 13.86 6.51
CA TYR A 133 10.40 13.37 6.64
C TYR A 133 9.80 12.91 5.30
N ARG A 134 10.29 13.47 4.18
CA ARG A 134 10.00 12.92 2.86
C ARG A 134 10.56 11.51 2.71
N ASP A 135 11.80 11.30 3.13
CA ASP A 135 12.45 10.00 3.06
C ASP A 135 11.75 8.98 3.97
N TYR A 136 11.30 9.35 5.17
CA TYR A 136 10.50 8.49 6.05
C TYR A 136 9.21 8.01 5.36
N LEU A 137 8.46 8.92 4.74
CA LEU A 137 7.24 8.61 4.01
C LEU A 137 7.51 7.67 2.83
N LEU A 138 8.55 7.93 2.05
CA LEU A 138 8.92 7.09 0.92
C LEU A 138 9.37 5.70 1.37
N LEU A 139 10.14 5.60 2.45
CA LEU A 139 10.55 4.31 3.04
C LEU A 139 9.35 3.52 3.55
N GLU A 140 8.38 4.17 4.24
CA GLU A 140 7.15 3.51 4.67
C GLU A 140 6.37 2.95 3.46
N HIS A 141 6.19 3.75 2.40
CA HIS A 141 5.59 3.28 1.16
C HIS A 141 6.35 2.08 0.56
N LYS A 142 7.69 2.10 0.54
CA LYS A 142 8.51 0.99 0.06
C LYS A 142 8.36 -0.28 0.92
N ILE A 143 8.14 -0.14 2.22
CA ILE A 143 7.87 -1.28 3.09
C ILE A 143 6.55 -1.98 2.71
N TYR A 144 5.49 -1.22 2.39
CA TYR A 144 4.27 -1.82 1.85
C TYR A 144 4.53 -2.57 0.54
N GLN A 145 5.26 -1.97 -0.40
CA GLN A 145 5.63 -2.63 -1.66
C GLN A 145 6.49 -3.89 -1.41
N ALA A 146 7.41 -3.85 -0.44
CA ALA A 146 8.20 -5.00 -0.04
C ALA A 146 7.32 -6.15 0.48
N TYR A 147 6.31 -5.86 1.30
CA TYR A 147 5.38 -6.88 1.77
C TYR A 147 4.48 -7.43 0.66
N ASN A 148 4.13 -6.59 -0.35
CA ASN A 148 3.42 -7.07 -1.55
C ASN A 148 4.25 -8.09 -2.35
N LEU A 149 5.58 -8.06 -2.31
CA LEU A 149 6.44 -9.10 -2.90
C LEU A 149 6.39 -10.42 -2.13
N VAL A 150 6.24 -10.36 -0.81
CA VAL A 150 6.20 -11.55 0.06
C VAL A 150 4.91 -12.33 -0.16
N THR A 151 3.76 -11.65 -0.15
CA THR A 151 2.44 -12.27 -0.23
C THR A 151 1.39 -11.31 -0.80
N PRO A 152 0.38 -11.82 -1.56
CA PRO A 152 -0.77 -11.03 -1.96
C PRO A 152 -1.70 -10.65 -0.79
N LEU A 153 -1.55 -11.30 0.37
CA LEU A 153 -2.26 -11.01 1.62
C LEU A 153 -1.68 -9.76 2.28
N SER A 154 -1.85 -8.63 1.63
CA SER A 154 -1.18 -7.37 1.96
C SER A 154 -2.01 -6.18 1.49
N PHE A 155 -1.83 -5.02 2.13
CA PHE A 155 -2.34 -3.76 1.60
C PHE A 155 -1.51 -3.30 0.43
N ARG A 156 -2.16 -2.80 -0.63
CA ARG A 156 -1.51 -2.05 -1.70
C ARG A 156 -1.46 -0.58 -1.34
N THR A 157 -0.51 0.14 -1.90
CA THR A 157 -0.37 1.57 -1.72
C THR A 157 -0.17 2.28 -3.06
N ARG A 158 -0.60 3.55 -3.15
CA ARG A 158 -0.37 4.38 -4.33
C ARG A 158 0.37 5.64 -3.93
N LEU A 159 1.56 5.86 -4.49
CA LEU A 159 2.32 7.08 -4.27
C LEU A 159 1.65 8.26 -4.98
N LEU A 160 1.68 9.42 -4.32
CA LEU A 160 1.06 10.65 -4.78
C LEU A 160 2.02 11.83 -4.72
N SER A 161 1.81 12.78 -5.63
CA SER A 161 2.26 14.16 -5.50
C SER A 161 1.02 15.02 -5.22
N VAL A 162 0.88 15.52 -3.99
CA VAL A 162 -0.33 16.25 -3.57
C VAL A 162 -0.05 17.74 -3.47
N THR A 163 -0.80 18.54 -4.21
CA THR A 163 -0.84 20.00 -4.08
C THR A 163 -1.98 20.38 -3.12
N TYR A 164 -1.63 21.00 -2.03
CA TYR A 164 -2.56 21.51 -1.02
C TYR A 164 -2.81 22.99 -1.26
N LEU A 165 -4.08 23.38 -1.40
CA LEU A 165 -4.52 24.76 -1.56
C LEU A 165 -5.48 25.12 -0.43
N ASP A 166 -5.17 26.19 0.29
CA ASP A 166 -6.00 26.67 1.41
C ASP A 166 -7.12 27.57 0.89
N THR A 167 -8.36 27.15 1.08
CA THR A 167 -9.53 27.93 0.67
C THR A 167 -9.77 29.18 1.50
N ASP A 168 -9.21 29.25 2.71
CA ASP A 168 -9.31 30.40 3.59
C ASP A 168 -8.18 31.42 3.36
N GLY A 169 -7.18 31.09 2.55
CA GLY A 169 -6.03 31.93 2.24
C GLY A 169 -5.08 32.19 3.41
N ARG A 170 -5.15 31.38 4.46
CA ARG A 170 -4.29 31.51 5.67
C ARG A 170 -2.93 30.82 5.49
N VAL A 171 -2.89 29.78 4.67
CA VAL A 171 -1.68 29.00 4.40
C VAL A 171 -1.34 29.10 2.92
N ARG A 172 -0.08 29.38 2.63
CA ARG A 172 0.39 29.37 1.22
C ARG A 172 0.32 27.94 0.69
N GLY A 173 -0.22 27.77 -0.53
CA GLY A 173 -0.26 26.46 -1.20
C GLY A 173 1.13 25.87 -1.39
N PHE A 174 1.23 24.54 -1.28
CA PHE A 174 2.47 23.78 -1.42
C PHE A 174 2.19 22.38 -2.00
N THR A 175 3.23 21.73 -2.51
CA THR A 175 3.16 20.37 -3.01
C THR A 175 4.11 19.49 -2.22
N GLN A 176 3.61 18.31 -1.78
CA GLN A 176 4.39 17.31 -1.04
C GLN A 176 3.99 15.90 -1.47
N PRO A 177 4.90 14.91 -1.36
CA PRO A 177 4.54 13.52 -1.54
C PRO A 177 3.62 13.04 -0.42
N ALA A 178 2.78 12.10 -0.78
CA ALA A 178 1.89 11.36 0.10
C ALA A 178 1.70 9.95 -0.47
N PHE A 179 1.01 9.07 0.24
CA PHE A 179 0.51 7.85 -0.36
C PHE A 179 -0.86 7.46 0.19
N LEU A 180 -1.64 6.78 -0.66
CA LEU A 180 -2.88 6.13 -0.25
C LEU A 180 -2.61 4.69 0.17
N ILE A 181 -3.38 4.23 1.15
CA ILE A 181 -3.43 2.82 1.55
C ILE A 181 -4.78 2.24 1.12
N GLU A 182 -4.75 1.05 0.51
CA GLU A 182 -5.94 0.26 0.15
C GLU A 182 -6.84 0.07 1.37
N ASP A 183 -8.16 0.11 1.21
CA ASP A 183 -9.06 -0.17 2.33
C ASP A 183 -9.16 -1.68 2.58
N LEU A 184 -9.38 -2.07 3.85
CA LEU A 184 -9.50 -3.49 4.21
C LEU A 184 -10.66 -4.19 3.49
N ALA A 185 -11.73 -3.47 3.16
CA ALA A 185 -12.83 -4.06 2.40
C ALA A 185 -12.42 -4.36 0.94
N GLU A 186 -11.58 -3.51 0.34
CA GLU A 186 -11.01 -3.77 -0.99
C GLU A 186 -10.06 -4.98 -0.97
N VAL A 187 -9.20 -5.06 0.06
CA VAL A 187 -8.33 -6.23 0.27
C VAL A 187 -9.16 -7.51 0.43
N ALA A 188 -10.19 -7.48 1.27
CA ALA A 188 -11.08 -8.61 1.51
C ALA A 188 -11.80 -9.05 0.22
N ALA A 189 -12.32 -8.09 -0.54
CA ALA A 189 -12.99 -8.36 -1.83
C ALA A 189 -12.02 -8.94 -2.87
N ARG A 190 -10.80 -8.38 -2.99
CA ARG A 190 -9.77 -8.83 -3.92
C ARG A 190 -9.29 -10.26 -3.63
N LEU A 191 -9.30 -10.65 -2.37
CA LEU A 191 -8.82 -11.95 -1.89
C LEU A 191 -9.94 -12.97 -1.67
N ASP A 192 -11.20 -12.58 -1.90
CA ASP A 192 -12.41 -13.37 -1.60
C ASP A 192 -12.45 -13.85 -0.14
N MET A 193 -12.19 -12.91 0.77
CA MET A 193 -12.12 -13.15 2.21
C MET A 193 -13.11 -12.27 2.98
N GLU A 194 -13.32 -12.58 4.26
CA GLU A 194 -14.21 -11.85 5.15
C GLU A 194 -13.42 -11.14 6.27
N ARG A 195 -13.92 -9.96 6.69
CA ARG A 195 -13.31 -9.18 7.77
C ARG A 195 -13.64 -9.80 9.12
N VAL A 196 -12.63 -10.04 9.94
CA VAL A 196 -12.80 -10.50 11.32
C VAL A 196 -12.76 -9.30 12.27
N ARG A 197 -13.79 -9.22 13.14
CA ARG A 197 -13.90 -8.19 14.17
C ARG A 197 -14.09 -8.86 15.53
N ARG A 198 -13.00 -9.18 16.18
CA ARG A 198 -12.97 -9.76 17.53
C ARG A 198 -11.88 -9.07 18.36
N PRO A 199 -12.08 -8.90 19.66
CA PRO A 199 -11.09 -8.24 20.52
C PRO A 199 -9.82 -9.06 20.70
N THR A 200 -9.93 -10.39 20.68
CA THR A 200 -8.79 -11.31 20.86
C THR A 200 -8.87 -12.48 19.90
N LEU A 201 -7.72 -13.06 19.59
CA LEU A 201 -7.57 -14.24 18.75
C LEU A 201 -6.73 -15.29 19.47
N ALA A 202 -7.03 -16.57 19.23
CA ALA A 202 -6.16 -17.63 19.67
C ALA A 202 -5.07 -17.90 18.60
N PRO A 203 -3.82 -18.15 19.00
CA PRO A 203 -2.75 -18.46 18.05
C PRO A 203 -3.06 -19.63 17.12
N THR A 204 -3.79 -20.62 17.63
CA THR A 204 -4.21 -21.82 16.89
C THR A 204 -5.24 -21.57 15.79
N GLU A 205 -5.85 -20.37 15.75
CA GLU A 205 -6.78 -19.98 14.70
C GLU A 205 -6.08 -19.43 13.47
N MET A 206 -4.79 -19.06 13.58
CA MET A 206 -4.04 -18.41 12.51
C MET A 206 -3.47 -19.45 11.52
N ASP A 207 -3.41 -19.06 10.24
CA ASP A 207 -2.60 -19.79 9.27
C ASP A 207 -1.12 -19.66 9.65
N SER A 208 -0.50 -20.74 10.07
CA SER A 208 0.87 -20.73 10.61
C SER A 208 1.92 -20.31 9.57
N ALA A 209 1.69 -20.58 8.29
CA ALA A 209 2.64 -20.24 7.24
C ALA A 209 2.59 -18.74 6.93
N GLN A 210 1.39 -18.16 6.76
CA GLN A 210 1.22 -16.72 6.56
C GLN A 210 1.63 -15.94 7.79
N GLN A 211 1.30 -16.44 8.98
CA GLN A 211 1.71 -15.81 10.23
C GLN A 211 3.24 -15.76 10.35
N ASN A 212 3.95 -16.84 10.01
CA ASN A 212 5.40 -16.84 10.07
C ASN A 212 6.04 -15.94 9.00
N LEU A 213 5.49 -15.85 7.79
CA LEU A 213 5.94 -14.87 6.79
C LEU A 213 5.85 -13.44 7.33
N LEU A 214 4.74 -13.09 8.00
CA LEU A 214 4.58 -11.79 8.64
C LEU A 214 5.62 -11.59 9.75
N GLU A 215 5.82 -12.57 10.63
CA GLU A 215 6.77 -12.49 11.74
C GLU A 215 8.21 -12.26 11.26
N ILE A 216 8.63 -12.99 10.22
CA ILE A 216 9.96 -12.82 9.60
C ILE A 216 10.05 -11.45 8.88
N PHE A 217 8.96 -10.98 8.23
CA PHE A 217 8.94 -9.66 7.61
C PHE A 217 9.10 -8.55 8.65
N GLN A 218 8.35 -8.59 9.73
CA GLN A 218 8.45 -7.62 10.82
C GLN A 218 9.87 -7.61 11.44
N PHE A 219 10.48 -8.78 11.59
CA PHE A 219 11.88 -8.92 12.02
C PHE A 219 12.84 -8.32 10.99
N MET A 220 12.62 -8.54 9.68
CA MET A 220 13.45 -7.99 8.60
C MET A 220 13.47 -6.46 8.63
N ILE A 221 12.32 -5.82 8.78
CA ILE A 221 12.22 -4.35 8.81
C ILE A 221 12.48 -3.76 10.21
N GLY A 222 12.65 -4.61 11.23
CA GLY A 222 12.86 -4.18 12.62
C GLY A 222 11.64 -3.47 13.21
N ASN A 223 10.44 -3.87 12.82
CA ASN A 223 9.23 -3.32 13.40
C ASN A 223 8.82 -4.12 14.64
N THR A 224 8.71 -3.45 15.77
CA THR A 224 8.24 -4.04 17.03
C THR A 224 6.88 -3.49 17.47
N ASP A 225 6.35 -2.52 16.75
CA ASP A 225 5.09 -1.86 17.05
C ASP A 225 3.89 -2.57 16.41
N TRP A 226 3.68 -3.84 16.78
CA TRP A 226 2.55 -4.65 16.30
C TRP A 226 2.18 -5.75 17.30
N SER A 227 0.95 -6.24 17.22
CA SER A 227 0.49 -7.41 17.99
C SER A 227 -0.32 -8.34 17.11
N ALA A 228 -0.15 -9.66 17.29
CA ALA A 228 -0.90 -10.69 16.61
C ALA A 228 -2.18 -11.12 17.36
N LEU A 229 -2.34 -10.74 18.62
CA LEU A 229 -3.36 -11.33 19.50
C LEU A 229 -4.21 -10.29 20.23
N LEU A 230 -3.70 -9.07 20.37
CA LEU A 230 -4.30 -8.03 21.19
C LEU A 230 -4.53 -6.75 20.39
N PRO A 231 -5.61 -6.02 20.68
CA PRO A 231 -5.85 -4.69 20.09
C PRO A 231 -4.84 -3.67 20.60
N SER A 232 -4.86 -2.48 19.97
CA SER A 232 -4.27 -1.29 20.55
C SER A 232 -5.04 -0.86 21.81
N ASP A 233 -4.40 -0.09 22.68
CA ASP A 233 -5.06 0.51 23.82
C ASP A 233 -6.27 1.35 23.35
N GLY A 234 -7.44 1.06 23.94
CA GLY A 234 -8.70 1.73 23.60
C GLY A 234 -9.38 1.26 22.31
N GLU A 235 -8.87 0.22 21.65
CA GLU A 235 -9.55 -0.43 20.50
C GLU A 235 -10.24 -1.73 20.95
N ASP A 236 -11.45 -1.99 20.42
CA ASP A 236 -12.24 -3.20 20.72
C ASP A 236 -11.95 -4.35 19.75
N THR A 237 -11.06 -4.14 18.78
CA THR A 237 -10.82 -5.11 17.70
C THR A 237 -9.33 -5.40 17.57
N CYS A 238 -8.98 -6.69 17.65
CA CYS A 238 -7.63 -7.16 17.31
C CYS A 238 -7.30 -6.77 15.85
N CYS A 239 -6.11 -6.39 15.50
CA CYS A 239 -4.91 -6.39 16.30
C CYS A 239 -4.16 -5.06 16.16
N HIS A 240 -3.18 -4.80 17.04
CA HIS A 240 -2.37 -3.58 16.93
C HIS A 240 -1.55 -3.58 15.64
N ASN A 241 -1.69 -2.53 14.83
CA ASN A 241 -1.03 -2.35 13.53
C ASN A 241 -1.17 -3.55 12.57
N ALA A 242 -2.30 -4.27 12.67
CA ALA A 242 -2.68 -5.35 11.78
C ALA A 242 -4.19 -5.46 11.64
N ARG A 243 -4.66 -6.09 10.57
CA ARG A 243 -6.08 -6.40 10.34
C ARG A 243 -6.21 -7.87 10.00
N VAL A 244 -7.33 -8.47 10.36
CA VAL A 244 -7.55 -9.92 10.25
C VAL A 244 -8.63 -10.21 9.24
N LEU A 245 -8.34 -11.15 8.35
CA LEU A 245 -9.29 -11.70 7.39
C LEU A 245 -9.45 -13.20 7.60
N ALA A 246 -10.66 -13.68 7.36
CA ALA A 246 -11.00 -15.10 7.34
C ALA A 246 -11.18 -15.55 5.88
N PRO A 247 -10.51 -16.61 5.44
CA PRO A 247 -10.87 -17.29 4.20
C PRO A 247 -12.33 -17.78 4.27
N ARG A 248 -13.01 -17.85 3.13
CA ARG A 248 -14.37 -18.44 3.09
C ARG A 248 -14.37 -19.93 3.42
N GLU A 249 -13.24 -20.59 3.19
CA GLU A 249 -13.07 -21.99 3.54
C GLU A 249 -12.71 -22.12 5.02
N PRO A 250 -13.61 -22.70 5.87
CA PRO A 250 -13.42 -22.69 7.32
C PRO A 250 -12.19 -23.46 7.80
N ALA A 251 -11.66 -24.39 6.99
CA ALA A 251 -10.47 -25.18 7.32
C ALA A 251 -9.16 -24.39 7.16
N ALA A 252 -9.18 -23.28 6.41
CA ALA A 252 -8.03 -22.41 6.29
C ALA A 252 -7.98 -21.44 7.48
N GLY A 253 -6.82 -21.30 8.08
CA GLY A 253 -6.62 -20.41 9.24
C GLY A 253 -6.83 -18.93 8.91
N LEU A 254 -7.05 -18.14 9.94
CA LEU A 254 -7.14 -16.68 9.80
C LEU A 254 -5.81 -16.11 9.31
N VAL A 255 -5.88 -15.05 8.51
CA VAL A 255 -4.69 -14.35 8.02
C VAL A 255 -4.64 -12.94 8.57
N MET A 256 -3.43 -12.53 8.95
CA MET A 256 -3.16 -11.20 9.45
C MET A 256 -2.47 -10.35 8.37
N ILE A 257 -2.96 -9.13 8.18
CA ILE A 257 -2.43 -8.18 7.21
C ILE A 257 -1.88 -6.97 7.96
N PRO A 258 -0.54 -6.80 8.02
CA PRO A 258 0.11 -5.72 8.74
C PRO A 258 -0.05 -4.38 8.01
N TYR A 259 -0.03 -3.29 8.76
CA TYR A 259 0.01 -1.92 8.27
C TYR A 259 0.67 -1.02 9.32
N ASP A 260 0.86 0.28 9.00
CA ASP A 260 1.46 1.30 9.88
C ASP A 260 2.91 0.96 10.27
N PHE A 261 3.82 1.10 9.30
CA PHE A 261 5.22 0.69 9.46
C PHE A 261 6.16 1.83 9.85
N ASP A 262 5.64 3.00 10.20
CA ASP A 262 6.43 4.21 10.47
C ASP A 262 7.38 4.09 11.67
N GLN A 263 7.10 3.14 12.58
CA GLN A 263 7.96 2.80 13.72
C GLN A 263 9.06 1.78 13.39
N ALA A 264 9.17 1.33 12.13
CA ALA A 264 10.14 0.31 11.74
C ALA A 264 11.59 0.81 11.83
N GLY A 265 12.49 -0.01 12.36
CA GLY A 265 13.92 0.27 12.45
C GLY A 265 14.59 0.51 11.09
N LEU A 266 14.04 0.01 10.00
CA LEU A 266 14.48 0.30 8.64
C LEU A 266 14.29 1.78 8.28
N ILE A 267 13.21 2.43 8.76
CA ILE A 267 12.94 3.85 8.55
C ILE A 267 13.80 4.70 9.49
N ASP A 268 13.93 4.27 10.75
CA ASP A 268 14.68 4.99 11.79
C ASP A 268 14.18 6.43 11.96
N ALA A 269 12.85 6.57 12.05
CA ALA A 269 12.23 7.87 12.21
C ALA A 269 12.60 8.48 13.56
N ASP A 270 12.85 9.80 13.60
CA ASP A 270 13.26 10.51 14.80
C ASP A 270 12.19 10.57 15.90
N TYR A 271 10.96 10.25 15.56
CA TYR A 271 9.84 10.11 16.49
C TYR A 271 9.54 8.65 16.86
N ALA A 272 10.21 7.68 16.23
CA ALA A 272 9.99 6.28 16.53
C ALA A 272 10.54 5.96 17.94
N ALA A 273 9.78 5.15 18.67
CA ALA A 273 10.11 4.81 20.05
C ALA A 273 10.28 3.29 20.21
N VAL A 274 11.24 2.91 21.07
CA VAL A 274 11.38 1.51 21.48
C VAL A 274 10.20 1.15 22.38
N SER A 275 9.47 0.10 22.04
CA SER A 275 8.39 -0.40 22.90
C SER A 275 8.96 -0.94 24.21
N PRO A 276 8.56 -0.43 25.38
CA PRO A 276 9.02 -0.93 26.67
C PRO A 276 8.72 -2.43 26.89
N ALA A 277 7.66 -2.93 26.27
CA ALA A 277 7.23 -4.32 26.38
C ALA A 277 8.12 -5.30 25.59
N VAL A 278 8.93 -4.80 24.66
CA VAL A 278 9.70 -5.64 23.74
C VAL A 278 11.17 -5.71 24.13
N GLY A 279 11.67 -4.67 24.82
CA GLY A 279 13.09 -4.49 25.09
C GLY A 279 13.84 -3.98 23.86
N GLY A 280 15.13 -3.72 24.03
CA GLY A 280 16.00 -3.10 23.04
C GLY A 280 16.48 -1.73 23.51
N THR A 281 17.54 -1.22 22.88
CA THR A 281 18.14 0.09 23.21
C THR A 281 17.92 1.12 22.10
N SER A 282 17.56 0.65 20.91
CA SER A 282 17.33 1.46 19.73
C SER A 282 16.17 0.90 18.91
N VAL A 283 15.44 1.75 18.22
CA VAL A 283 14.40 1.31 17.23
C VAL A 283 15.02 0.48 16.10
N ARG A 284 16.33 0.58 15.89
CA ARG A 284 17.05 -0.21 14.90
C ARG A 284 17.38 -1.63 15.39
N ASP A 285 17.16 -1.93 16.65
CA ASP A 285 17.37 -3.28 17.18
C ASP A 285 16.30 -4.22 16.59
N ARG A 286 16.76 -5.37 16.04
CA ARG A 286 15.85 -6.40 15.58
C ARG A 286 15.48 -7.32 16.71
N VAL A 287 14.21 -7.29 17.10
CA VAL A 287 13.65 -8.22 18.09
C VAL A 287 12.64 -9.11 17.38
N TYR A 288 12.88 -10.43 17.40
CA TYR A 288 11.92 -11.38 16.85
C TYR A 288 10.75 -11.53 17.81
N ARG A 289 9.54 -11.31 17.29
CA ARG A 289 8.29 -11.41 18.05
C ARG A 289 7.38 -12.50 17.52
N GLY A 290 7.95 -13.41 16.74
CA GLY A 290 7.21 -14.57 16.25
C GLY A 290 6.99 -15.61 17.35
N ARG A 291 5.99 -16.45 17.14
CA ARG A 291 5.59 -17.47 18.10
C ARG A 291 6.34 -18.78 17.88
N CYS A 292 6.69 -19.45 18.97
CA CYS A 292 7.44 -20.72 18.92
C CYS A 292 6.67 -21.83 18.20
N GLU A 293 5.35 -21.80 18.22
CA GLU A 293 4.50 -22.76 17.47
C GLU A 293 4.67 -22.65 15.95
N ASN A 294 5.12 -21.48 15.44
CA ASN A 294 5.39 -21.25 14.03
C ASN A 294 6.82 -21.64 13.62
N ASN A 295 7.68 -22.06 14.55
CA ASN A 295 9.06 -22.47 14.28
C ASN A 295 9.20 -23.51 13.15
N PRO A 296 8.30 -24.47 12.93
CA PRO A 296 8.37 -25.39 11.79
C PRO A 296 8.27 -24.70 10.41
N ARG A 297 7.83 -23.44 10.34
CA ARG A 297 7.70 -22.66 9.12
C ARG A 297 8.90 -21.76 8.81
N VAL A 298 9.78 -21.54 9.79
CA VAL A 298 10.87 -20.54 9.70
C VAL A 298 11.77 -20.79 8.49
N GLU A 299 12.20 -22.02 8.23
CA GLU A 299 13.12 -22.28 7.11
C GLU A 299 12.47 -21.98 5.75
N ALA A 300 11.20 -22.37 5.56
CA ALA A 300 10.45 -22.07 4.35
C ALA A 300 10.28 -20.54 4.17
N SER A 301 9.97 -19.82 5.23
CA SER A 301 9.87 -18.36 5.21
C SER A 301 11.21 -17.72 4.85
N LEU A 302 12.30 -18.10 5.53
CA LEU A 302 13.64 -17.57 5.23
C LEU A 302 14.08 -17.88 3.79
N GLN A 303 13.74 -19.05 3.26
CA GLN A 303 14.01 -19.38 1.86
C GLN A 303 13.26 -18.44 0.92
N ARG A 304 11.97 -18.18 1.19
CA ARG A 304 11.17 -17.20 0.42
C ARG A 304 11.82 -15.82 0.42
N PHE A 305 12.30 -15.33 1.56
CA PHE A 305 12.99 -14.04 1.65
C PHE A 305 14.32 -14.04 0.89
N ARG A 306 15.09 -15.13 0.91
CA ARG A 306 16.32 -15.25 0.10
C ARG A 306 16.04 -15.14 -1.40
N GLU A 307 14.97 -15.78 -1.88
CA GLU A 307 14.56 -15.71 -3.29
C GLU A 307 14.12 -14.32 -3.71
N LEU A 308 13.45 -13.59 -2.81
CA LEU A 308 12.98 -12.23 -3.06
C LEU A 308 14.05 -11.16 -2.88
N ARG A 309 15.24 -11.50 -2.37
CA ARG A 309 16.28 -10.53 -2.02
C ARG A 309 16.58 -9.52 -3.13
N PRO A 310 16.81 -9.90 -4.40
CA PRO A 310 17.10 -8.92 -5.45
C PRO A 310 15.99 -7.92 -5.66
N ALA A 311 14.73 -8.37 -5.66
CA ALA A 311 13.55 -7.52 -5.80
C ALA A 311 13.37 -6.59 -4.58
N MET A 312 13.62 -7.10 -3.36
CA MET A 312 13.59 -6.31 -2.13
C MET A 312 14.64 -5.19 -2.16
N GLU A 313 15.89 -5.51 -2.49
CA GLU A 313 16.98 -4.53 -2.54
C GLU A 313 16.69 -3.45 -3.59
N SER A 314 16.19 -3.83 -4.78
CA SER A 314 15.85 -2.90 -5.86
C SER A 314 14.76 -1.88 -5.48
N LEU A 315 13.81 -2.21 -4.61
CA LEU A 315 12.79 -1.26 -4.14
C LEU A 315 13.39 -0.04 -3.45
N PHE A 316 14.54 -0.19 -2.79
CA PHE A 316 15.20 0.87 -2.03
C PHE A 316 16.27 1.62 -2.83
N GLU A 317 16.47 1.28 -4.12
CA GLU A 317 17.31 2.01 -5.06
C GLU A 317 16.55 3.17 -5.76
N ASP A 318 15.36 3.51 -5.27
CA ASP A 318 14.49 4.56 -5.83
C ASP A 318 15.19 5.94 -5.78
N ALA A 319 15.32 6.57 -6.95
CA ALA A 319 15.98 7.88 -7.10
C ALA A 319 15.30 9.02 -6.33
N ARG A 320 14.05 8.84 -5.89
CA ARG A 320 13.32 9.81 -5.06
C ARG A 320 13.79 9.83 -3.61
N LEU A 321 14.39 8.73 -3.13
CA LEU A 321 15.02 8.67 -1.81
C LEU A 321 16.31 9.49 -1.78
N GLY A 322 16.53 10.18 -0.66
CA GLY A 322 17.82 10.78 -0.37
C GLY A 322 18.93 9.70 -0.30
N LYS A 323 20.12 10.00 -0.83
CA LYS A 323 21.25 9.04 -0.89
C LYS A 323 21.55 8.42 0.48
N ALA A 324 21.47 9.19 1.57
CA ALA A 324 21.73 8.71 2.92
C ALA A 324 20.64 7.71 3.38
N ALA A 325 19.36 8.01 3.13
CA ALA A 325 18.24 7.15 3.46
C ALA A 325 18.27 5.84 2.67
N ALA A 326 18.47 5.90 1.35
CA ALA A 326 18.62 4.72 0.49
C ALA A 326 19.77 3.82 0.97
N ARG A 327 20.93 4.41 1.27
CA ARG A 327 22.09 3.67 1.78
C ARG A 327 21.81 3.05 3.15
N SER A 328 21.16 3.78 4.07
CA SER A 328 20.79 3.25 5.39
C SER A 328 19.85 2.05 5.28
N ALA A 329 18.81 2.15 4.46
CA ALA A 329 17.86 1.07 4.21
C ALA A 329 18.55 -0.15 3.58
N TYR A 330 19.41 0.06 2.57
CA TYR A 330 20.17 -1.02 1.94
C TYR A 330 21.03 -1.78 2.95
N PHE A 331 21.81 -1.08 3.79
CA PHE A 331 22.65 -1.75 4.79
C PHE A 331 21.79 -2.46 5.85
N TYR A 332 20.67 -1.87 6.24
CA TYR A 332 19.76 -2.51 7.17
C TYR A 332 19.21 -3.82 6.62
N LEU A 333 18.75 -3.85 5.36
CA LEU A 333 18.30 -5.09 4.70
C LEU A 333 19.44 -6.11 4.55
N ARG A 334 20.63 -5.66 4.12
CA ARG A 334 21.79 -6.53 3.99
C ARG A 334 22.15 -7.23 5.30
N ASP A 335 22.07 -6.53 6.42
CA ASP A 335 22.33 -7.10 7.74
C ASP A 335 21.31 -8.21 8.09
N PHE A 336 20.04 -8.06 7.75
CA PHE A 336 19.05 -9.14 7.89
C PHE A 336 19.47 -10.39 7.12
N TYR A 337 19.87 -10.25 5.87
CA TYR A 337 20.32 -11.39 5.06
C TYR A 337 21.60 -12.03 5.58
N GLN A 338 22.53 -11.25 6.13
CA GLN A 338 23.73 -11.77 6.77
C GLN A 338 23.40 -12.55 8.06
N LEU A 339 22.52 -12.02 8.90
CA LEU A 339 22.07 -12.69 10.11
C LEU A 339 21.37 -14.01 9.80
N THR A 340 20.46 -14.00 8.82
CA THR A 340 19.66 -15.18 8.46
C THR A 340 20.39 -16.21 7.59
N ALA A 341 21.58 -15.89 7.08
CA ALA A 341 22.50 -16.85 6.45
C ALA A 341 23.28 -17.69 7.48
N SER A 342 23.28 -17.31 8.76
CA SER A 342 24.02 -18.00 9.82
C SER A 342 23.06 -18.83 10.67
N GLU A 343 23.22 -20.16 10.66
CA GLU A 343 22.45 -21.08 11.50
C GLU A 343 22.51 -20.71 12.99
N ARG A 344 23.70 -20.26 13.45
CA ARG A 344 23.90 -19.83 14.83
C ARG A 344 23.00 -18.65 15.18
N TRP A 345 22.92 -17.63 14.30
CA TRP A 345 22.10 -16.45 14.55
C TRP A 345 20.60 -16.74 14.38
N VAL A 346 20.21 -17.56 13.39
CA VAL A 346 18.82 -18.03 13.25
C VAL A 346 18.38 -18.76 14.51
N ARG A 347 19.21 -19.68 15.03
CA ARG A 347 18.91 -20.38 16.29
C ARG A 347 18.71 -19.40 17.44
N ARG A 348 19.68 -18.51 17.66
CA ARG A 348 19.68 -17.57 18.80
C ARG A 348 18.55 -16.53 18.71
N LEU A 349 18.37 -15.90 17.54
CA LEU A 349 17.45 -14.77 17.41
C LEU A 349 16.01 -15.18 17.13
N ILE A 350 15.79 -16.28 16.41
CA ILE A 350 14.47 -16.70 15.96
C ILE A 350 13.99 -17.87 16.81
N TYR A 351 14.68 -19.02 16.81
CA TYR A 351 14.21 -20.21 17.54
C TYR A 351 14.25 -20.05 19.05
N GLU A 352 15.28 -19.38 19.58
CA GLU A 352 15.41 -19.13 21.03
C GLU A 352 14.75 -17.83 21.47
N GLY A 353 14.56 -16.89 20.54
CA GLY A 353 13.90 -15.60 20.77
C GLY A 353 12.38 -15.61 20.62
N CYS A 354 11.76 -16.73 20.21
CA CYS A 354 10.34 -16.79 19.96
C CYS A 354 9.48 -16.69 21.24
N LEU A 355 8.24 -16.23 21.10
CA LEU A 355 7.27 -16.04 22.20
C LEU A 355 6.42 -17.30 22.44
N GLY A 356 6.04 -17.55 23.70
CA GLY A 356 5.09 -18.60 24.05
C GLY A 356 5.75 -19.98 24.24
N ARG A 357 6.95 -20.02 24.82
CA ARG A 357 7.58 -21.26 25.30
C ARG A 357 6.86 -21.82 26.51
#